data_a4066ddb3c1df55be00797412d0be3c0
#
_entry.id   a4066ddb3c1df55be00797412d0be3c0
#
_cell.length_a   1.000
_cell.length_b   1.000
_cell.length_c   1.000
_cell.angle_alpha   90.00
_cell.angle_beta   90.00
_cell.angle_gamma   90.00
#
_symmetry.space_group_name_H-M   'P 1'
#
loop_
_entity.id
_entity.type
_entity.pdbx_description
1 polymer ?
#
loop_
_entity_poly.entity_id
_entity_poly.type
_entity_poly.pdbx_seq_one_letter_code
_entity_poly.pdbx_strand_id
1 'polypeptide(L)'
;MNEKIEVMGSSLDICSVEEIIESINVHWNQEEALSTYGTLTMKLFMAAQKDPGLKAYIEMLDKAVPDDPEVLWAAGLHDGKMEEEITRHDFMGTLFWLLAQYRNYIFILGETLEDAEEMFQYLKEKYPEISVAGRDCLITKETDQVDRVINEINAINPQAVLSC
;
A
#
# COMPACT_ATOMS: atom_id res chain seq x y z
N MET A 1 -10.97 -4.13 16.92
CA MET A 1 -11.41 -2.71 16.86
C MET A 1 -10.19 -1.91 16.44
N ASN A 2 -10.19 -1.39 15.22
CA ASN A 2 -9.01 -0.66 14.73
C ASN A 2 -8.89 0.62 15.54
N GLU A 3 -7.80 0.76 16.25
CA GLU A 3 -7.46 2.00 16.91
C GLU A 3 -6.88 2.96 15.87
N LYS A 4 -7.50 4.13 15.72
CA LYS A 4 -6.95 5.20 14.87
C LYS A 4 -6.36 6.27 15.74
N ILE A 5 -5.19 6.72 15.38
CA ILE A 5 -4.55 7.88 16.00
C ILE A 5 -4.42 9.01 14.98
N GLU A 6 -4.36 10.23 15.49
CA GLU A 6 -4.14 11.39 14.64
C GLU A 6 -2.66 11.78 14.68
N VAL A 7 -2.07 11.88 13.49
CA VAL A 7 -0.69 12.34 13.28
C VAL A 7 -0.74 13.53 12.35
N MET A 8 -0.35 14.72 12.84
CA MET A 8 -0.32 15.93 12.02
C MET A 8 -1.63 16.23 11.28
N GLY A 9 -2.77 15.90 11.88
CA GLY A 9 -4.10 16.13 11.32
C GLY A 9 -4.53 15.13 10.25
N SER A 10 -3.90 13.97 10.16
CA SER A 10 -4.31 12.83 9.35
C SER A 10 -4.44 11.59 10.21
N SER A 11 -5.37 10.70 9.87
CA SER A 11 -5.60 9.46 10.61
C SER A 11 -4.61 8.38 10.22
N LEU A 12 -4.10 7.66 11.22
CA LEU A 12 -3.23 6.50 11.07
C LEU A 12 -3.88 5.30 11.76
N ASP A 13 -3.89 4.15 11.09
CA ASP A 13 -4.36 2.89 11.66
C ASP A 13 -3.25 2.22 12.46
N ILE A 14 -3.58 1.84 13.70
CA ILE A 14 -2.73 0.97 14.51
C ILE A 14 -3.34 -0.41 14.49
N CYS A 15 -2.66 -1.34 13.84
CA CYS A 15 -3.15 -2.70 13.67
C CYS A 15 -1.99 -3.69 13.72
N SER A 16 -2.28 -4.88 14.24
CA SER A 16 -1.32 -5.99 14.24
C SER A 16 -1.18 -6.61 12.85
N VAL A 17 -0.14 -7.41 12.66
CA VAL A 17 0.06 -8.20 11.42
C VAL A 17 -1.15 -9.09 11.16
N GLU A 18 -1.67 -9.72 12.19
CA GLU A 18 -2.83 -10.60 12.12
C GLU A 18 -4.08 -9.85 11.66
N GLU A 19 -4.33 -8.65 12.18
CA GLU A 19 -5.46 -7.81 11.76
C GLU A 19 -5.36 -7.39 10.30
N ILE A 20 -4.15 -7.13 9.79
CA ILE A 20 -3.93 -6.82 8.38
C ILE A 20 -4.18 -8.04 7.50
N ILE A 21 -3.62 -9.20 7.88
CA ILE A 21 -3.83 -10.45 7.16
C ILE A 21 -5.32 -10.79 7.10
N GLU A 22 -6.03 -10.64 8.20
CA GLU A 22 -7.46 -10.87 8.25
C GLU A 22 -8.22 -9.90 7.34
N SER A 23 -7.87 -8.62 7.39
CA SER A 23 -8.46 -7.58 6.53
C SER A 23 -8.28 -7.91 5.05
N ILE A 24 -7.05 -8.26 4.64
CA ILE A 24 -6.75 -8.62 3.25
C ILE A 24 -7.53 -9.87 2.83
N ASN A 25 -7.55 -10.92 3.67
CA ASN A 25 -8.26 -12.16 3.36
C ASN A 25 -9.78 -11.95 3.24
N VAL A 26 -10.36 -11.11 4.09
CA VAL A 26 -11.79 -10.76 4.00
C VAL A 26 -12.09 -10.10 2.65
N HIS A 27 -11.27 -9.14 2.22
CA HIS A 27 -11.48 -8.44 0.96
C HIS A 27 -11.25 -9.33 -0.27
N TRP A 28 -10.26 -10.21 -0.25
CA TRP A 28 -10.03 -11.14 -1.37
C TRP A 28 -11.16 -12.15 -1.55
N ASN A 29 -11.93 -12.42 -0.50
CA ASN A 29 -13.10 -13.29 -0.58
C ASN A 29 -14.41 -12.55 -0.92
N GLN A 30 -14.37 -11.22 -1.01
CA GLN A 30 -15.51 -10.39 -1.40
C GLN A 30 -15.33 -9.92 -2.85
N GLU A 31 -16.05 -10.53 -3.78
CA GLU A 31 -15.88 -10.31 -5.24
C GLU A 31 -16.10 -8.87 -5.72
N GLU A 32 -16.62 -7.96 -4.88
CA GLU A 32 -17.01 -6.60 -5.29
C GLU A 32 -16.32 -5.48 -4.50
N ALA A 33 -15.44 -5.79 -3.56
CA ALA A 33 -14.83 -4.77 -2.70
C ALA A 33 -13.38 -4.45 -3.08
N LEU A 34 -13.14 -3.24 -3.55
CA LEU A 34 -11.81 -2.67 -3.65
C LEU A 34 -11.38 -2.15 -2.28
N SER A 35 -10.20 -2.53 -1.82
CA SER A 35 -9.59 -1.98 -0.62
C SER A 35 -8.25 -1.31 -0.92
N THR A 36 -8.04 -0.17 -0.32
CA THR A 36 -6.87 0.68 -0.49
C THR A 36 -6.02 0.67 0.77
N TYR A 37 -4.76 0.28 0.63
CA TYR A 37 -3.78 0.24 1.69
C TYR A 37 -2.64 1.19 1.35
N GLY A 38 -2.16 1.95 2.32
CA GLY A 38 -1.00 2.83 2.13
C GLY A 38 -0.02 2.74 3.28
N THR A 39 1.27 2.68 2.97
CA THR A 39 2.33 2.84 3.95
C THR A 39 2.69 4.32 4.06
N LEU A 40 2.73 4.82 5.29
CA LEU A 40 2.90 6.24 5.56
C LEU A 40 4.22 6.51 6.26
N THR A 41 5.09 7.24 5.56
CA THR A 41 6.35 7.76 6.12
C THR A 41 6.17 9.16 6.69
N MET A 42 7.06 9.60 7.56
CA MET A 42 7.08 10.98 8.05
C MET A 42 7.21 11.98 6.89
N LYS A 43 7.99 11.66 5.87
CA LYS A 43 8.13 12.49 4.66
C LYS A 43 6.78 12.71 3.97
N LEU A 44 5.97 11.66 3.87
CA LEU A 44 4.64 11.73 3.26
C LEU A 44 3.68 12.61 4.08
N PHE A 45 3.67 12.45 5.41
CA PHE A 45 2.89 13.32 6.32
C PHE A 45 3.29 14.79 6.18
N MET A 46 4.59 15.09 6.13
CA MET A 46 5.08 16.45 5.94
C MET A 46 4.69 17.04 4.58
N ALA A 47 4.68 16.23 3.53
CA ALA A 47 4.21 16.64 2.21
C ALA A 47 2.70 16.94 2.23
N ALA A 48 1.90 16.10 2.88
CA ALA A 48 0.45 16.27 3.00
C ALA A 48 0.04 17.56 3.75
N GLN A 49 0.91 18.11 4.61
CA GLN A 49 0.66 19.42 5.23
C GLN A 49 0.62 20.57 4.22
N LYS A 50 1.23 20.39 3.06
CA LYS A 50 1.34 21.42 2.00
C LYS A 50 0.49 21.11 0.77
N ASP A 51 0.03 19.86 0.66
CA ASP A 51 -0.76 19.38 -0.46
C ASP A 51 -2.11 18.83 0.04
N PRO A 52 -3.20 19.62 -0.10
CA PRO A 52 -4.54 19.18 0.29
C PRO A 52 -5.04 17.94 -0.47
N GLY A 53 -4.58 17.74 -1.72
CA GLY A 53 -4.93 16.56 -2.50
C GLY A 53 -4.30 15.28 -1.93
N LEU A 54 -3.01 15.36 -1.56
CA LEU A 54 -2.32 14.27 -0.90
C LEU A 54 -2.92 13.95 0.48
N LYS A 55 -3.28 15.01 1.24
CA LYS A 55 -3.97 14.82 2.52
C LYS A 55 -5.30 14.10 2.34
N ALA A 56 -6.12 14.53 1.41
CA ALA A 56 -7.39 13.89 1.12
C ALA A 56 -7.21 12.43 0.66
N TYR A 57 -6.17 12.14 -0.13
CA TYR A 57 -5.83 10.77 -0.52
C TYR A 57 -5.51 9.88 0.69
N ILE A 58 -4.69 10.35 1.63
CA ILE A 58 -4.37 9.62 2.86
C ILE A 58 -5.65 9.32 3.67
N GLU A 59 -6.56 10.29 3.77
CA GLU A 59 -7.82 10.15 4.48
C GLU A 59 -8.81 9.18 3.81
N MET A 60 -8.65 8.91 2.51
CA MET A 60 -9.47 7.97 1.74
C MET A 60 -8.97 6.53 1.82
N LEU A 61 -7.77 6.26 2.33
CA LEU A 61 -7.25 4.92 2.48
C LEU A 61 -8.11 4.11 3.47
N ASP A 62 -8.43 2.89 3.11
CA ASP A 62 -9.11 1.95 4.02
C ASP A 62 -8.21 1.58 5.19
N LYS A 63 -6.91 1.48 4.92
CA LYS A 63 -5.85 1.27 5.91
C LYS A 63 -4.65 2.15 5.61
N ALA A 64 -4.28 2.98 6.56
CA ALA A 64 -3.08 3.80 6.54
C ALA A 64 -2.12 3.30 7.62
N VAL A 65 -1.03 2.65 7.23
CA VAL A 65 -0.11 1.94 8.14
C VAL A 65 1.20 2.73 8.29
N PRO A 66 1.77 2.84 9.48
CA PRO A 66 3.07 3.48 9.64
C PRO A 66 4.19 2.66 8.98
N ASP A 67 5.09 3.34 8.28
CA ASP A 67 6.22 2.71 7.59
C ASP A 67 7.56 2.98 8.28
N ASP A 68 7.60 3.98 9.15
CA ASP A 68 8.81 4.31 9.92
C ASP A 68 8.50 4.67 11.38
N PRO A 69 9.47 4.49 12.32
CA PRO A 69 9.30 4.77 13.74
C PRO A 69 9.02 6.24 14.05
N GLU A 70 9.48 7.16 13.21
CA GLU A 70 9.28 8.60 13.40
C GLU A 70 7.79 8.96 13.36
N VAL A 71 7.00 8.22 12.58
CA VAL A 71 5.54 8.41 12.51
C VAL A 71 4.90 8.12 13.87
N LEU A 72 5.35 7.06 14.53
CA LEU A 72 4.85 6.68 15.86
C LEU A 72 5.26 7.70 16.92
N TRP A 73 6.48 8.19 16.86
CA TRP A 73 6.96 9.21 17.79
C TRP A 73 6.17 10.51 17.63
N ALA A 74 5.87 10.91 16.40
CA ALA A 74 5.03 12.07 16.14
C ALA A 74 3.60 11.91 16.68
N ALA A 75 3.12 10.69 16.78
CA ALA A 75 1.84 10.34 17.40
C ALA A 75 1.88 10.33 18.94
N GLY A 76 3.06 10.52 19.55
CA GLY A 76 3.24 10.45 21.00
C GLY A 76 3.30 9.01 21.55
N LEU A 77 3.43 8.03 20.68
CA LEU A 77 3.55 6.62 21.05
C LEU A 77 5.03 6.27 21.30
N HIS A 78 5.44 6.43 22.57
CA HIS A 78 6.81 6.16 23.02
C HIS A 78 6.93 4.85 23.81
N ASP A 79 5.85 4.08 23.87
CA ASP A 79 5.84 2.86 24.67
C ASP A 79 6.52 1.74 23.90
N GLY A 80 7.72 1.31 24.35
CA GLY A 80 8.58 0.37 23.62
C GLY A 80 7.92 -0.95 23.22
N LYS A 81 6.77 -1.28 23.82
CA LYS A 81 5.98 -2.44 23.44
C LYS A 81 5.19 -2.20 22.15
N MET A 82 4.69 -0.99 21.96
CA MET A 82 4.01 -0.58 20.72
C MET A 82 5.00 -0.35 19.58
N GLU A 83 6.17 0.21 19.86
CA GLU A 83 7.28 0.29 18.92
C GLU A 83 7.69 -1.10 18.41
N GLU A 84 7.80 -2.10 19.27
CA GLU A 84 8.14 -3.45 18.87
C GLU A 84 7.06 -4.12 17.99
N GLU A 85 5.81 -3.89 18.28
CA GLU A 85 4.70 -4.48 17.49
C GLU A 85 4.55 -3.82 16.12
N ILE A 86 4.69 -2.50 16.03
CA ILE A 86 4.47 -1.74 14.79
C ILE A 86 5.73 -1.65 13.92
N THR A 87 6.92 -1.53 14.50
CA THR A 87 8.18 -1.49 13.72
C THR A 87 8.67 -2.85 13.25
N ARG A 88 8.20 -3.94 13.81
CA ARG A 88 8.35 -5.28 13.22
C ARG A 88 7.43 -5.50 12.04
N HIS A 89 6.62 -4.51 11.74
CA HIS A 89 5.55 -4.61 10.78
C HIS A 89 6.04 -4.21 9.40
N ASP A 90 6.62 -5.15 8.71
CA ASP A 90 6.81 -5.02 7.27
C ASP A 90 5.48 -5.35 6.57
N PHE A 91 4.62 -4.33 6.41
CA PHE A 91 3.35 -4.47 5.70
C PHE A 91 3.57 -5.01 4.29
N MET A 92 4.54 -4.45 3.57
CA MET A 92 4.82 -4.87 2.19
C MET A 92 5.34 -6.30 2.14
N GLY A 93 6.23 -6.69 3.05
CA GLY A 93 6.71 -8.07 3.16
C GLY A 93 5.58 -9.04 3.49
N THR A 94 4.67 -8.67 4.39
CA THR A 94 3.48 -9.46 4.71
C THR A 94 2.55 -9.60 3.50
N LEU A 95 2.31 -8.52 2.77
CA LEU A 95 1.51 -8.55 1.54
C LEU A 95 2.14 -9.45 0.47
N PHE A 96 3.44 -9.31 0.23
CA PHE A 96 4.15 -10.16 -0.74
C PHE A 96 4.15 -11.62 -0.33
N TRP A 97 4.32 -11.92 0.96
CA TRP A 97 4.21 -13.28 1.46
C TRP A 97 2.82 -13.86 1.20
N LEU A 98 1.74 -13.11 1.47
CA LEU A 98 0.37 -13.53 1.19
C LEU A 98 0.14 -13.77 -0.31
N LEU A 99 0.54 -12.84 -1.16
CA LEU A 99 0.41 -12.95 -2.61
C LEU A 99 1.14 -14.20 -3.14
N ALA A 100 2.31 -14.50 -2.60
CA ALA A 100 3.08 -15.69 -2.95
C ALA A 100 2.39 -16.98 -2.50
N GLN A 101 1.84 -17.02 -1.26
CA GLN A 101 1.13 -18.20 -0.73
C GLN A 101 -0.11 -18.55 -1.57
N TYR A 102 -0.87 -17.55 -1.98
CA TYR A 102 -2.08 -17.75 -2.78
C TYR A 102 -1.79 -17.83 -4.28
N ARG A 103 -0.54 -17.65 -4.71
CA ARG A 103 -0.12 -17.59 -6.12
C ARG A 103 -0.92 -16.59 -6.93
N ASN A 104 -1.23 -15.47 -6.31
CA ASN A 104 -1.98 -14.40 -6.93
C ASN A 104 -1.13 -13.66 -7.96
N TYR A 105 -1.80 -13.03 -8.91
CA TYR A 105 -1.13 -12.14 -9.86
C TYR A 105 -1.47 -10.70 -9.55
N ILE A 106 -0.48 -9.85 -9.81
CA ILE A 106 -0.53 -8.43 -9.53
C ILE A 106 -0.26 -7.61 -10.80
N PHE A 107 -0.68 -6.36 -10.74
CA PHE A 107 -0.27 -5.33 -11.67
C PHE A 107 0.64 -4.33 -10.95
N ILE A 108 1.75 -3.91 -11.59
CA ILE A 108 2.67 -2.91 -11.05
C ILE A 108 2.42 -1.59 -11.76
N LEU A 109 2.18 -0.53 -10.99
CA LEU A 109 2.00 0.82 -11.47
C LEU A 109 3.10 1.71 -10.89
N GLY A 110 4.13 2.01 -11.67
CA GLY A 110 5.24 2.88 -11.27
C GLY A 110 4.95 4.37 -11.47
N GLU A 111 5.70 5.23 -10.79
CA GLU A 111 5.77 6.64 -11.17
C GLU A 111 6.40 6.78 -12.55
N THR A 112 7.44 5.97 -12.83
CA THR A 112 8.07 5.80 -14.14
C THR A 112 8.06 4.34 -14.58
N LEU A 113 8.34 4.06 -15.85
CA LEU A 113 8.53 2.68 -16.33
C LEU A 113 9.77 2.02 -15.69
N GLU A 114 10.78 2.80 -15.32
CA GLU A 114 11.98 2.31 -14.64
C GLU A 114 11.62 1.80 -13.24
N ASP A 115 10.85 2.56 -12.46
CA ASP A 115 10.38 2.14 -11.13
C ASP A 115 9.55 0.83 -11.21
N ALA A 116 8.63 0.75 -12.19
CA ALA A 116 7.84 -0.45 -12.39
C ALA A 116 8.70 -1.67 -12.77
N GLU A 117 9.77 -1.46 -13.56
CA GLU A 117 10.72 -2.52 -13.93
C GLU A 117 11.58 -2.94 -12.75
N GLU A 118 12.08 -1.99 -11.94
CA GLU A 118 12.87 -2.30 -10.74
C GLU A 118 12.04 -3.11 -9.74
N MET A 119 10.78 -2.73 -9.49
CA MET A 119 9.88 -3.49 -8.64
C MET A 119 9.60 -4.88 -9.21
N PHE A 120 9.42 -5.01 -10.52
CA PHE A 120 9.26 -6.31 -11.16
C PHE A 120 10.47 -7.22 -10.94
N GLN A 121 11.69 -6.71 -11.13
CA GLN A 121 12.91 -7.47 -10.92
C GLN A 121 13.09 -7.87 -9.46
N TYR A 122 12.78 -6.97 -8.53
CA TYR A 122 12.79 -7.26 -7.09
C TYR A 122 11.84 -8.42 -6.74
N LEU A 123 10.59 -8.36 -7.20
CA LEU A 123 9.61 -9.42 -6.94
C LEU A 123 10.04 -10.75 -7.58
N LYS A 124 10.54 -10.72 -8.80
CA LYS A 124 11.02 -11.92 -9.49
C LYS A 124 12.18 -12.60 -8.75
N GLU A 125 13.05 -11.81 -8.11
CA GLU A 125 14.18 -12.33 -7.35
C GLU A 125 13.76 -12.85 -5.96
N LYS A 126 12.92 -12.09 -5.25
CA LYS A 126 12.60 -12.36 -3.84
C LYS A 126 11.33 -13.19 -3.63
N TYR A 127 10.37 -13.06 -4.53
CA TYR A 127 9.05 -13.69 -4.43
C TYR A 127 8.63 -14.28 -5.79
N PRO A 128 9.38 -15.28 -6.32
CA PRO A 128 9.17 -15.82 -7.66
C PRO A 128 7.80 -16.50 -7.87
N GLU A 129 7.09 -16.79 -6.77
CA GLU A 129 5.74 -17.36 -6.80
C GLU A 129 4.67 -16.33 -7.15
N ILE A 130 4.96 -15.02 -7.00
CA ILE A 130 4.05 -13.94 -7.39
C ILE A 130 4.11 -13.79 -8.91
N SER A 131 2.96 -13.87 -9.55
CA SER A 131 2.84 -13.63 -10.98
C SER A 131 2.55 -12.17 -11.25
N VAL A 132 3.45 -11.49 -11.97
CA VAL A 132 3.20 -10.12 -12.44
C VAL A 132 2.52 -10.20 -13.80
N ALA A 133 1.24 -9.84 -13.85
CA ALA A 133 0.41 -9.95 -15.05
C ALA A 133 0.53 -8.74 -15.98
N GLY A 134 0.95 -7.60 -15.46
CA GLY A 134 1.21 -6.39 -16.23
C GLY A 134 1.97 -5.34 -15.42
N ARG A 135 2.55 -4.40 -16.14
CA ARG A 135 3.21 -3.22 -15.54
C ARG A 135 3.16 -2.04 -16.48
N ASP A 136 2.94 -0.86 -15.91
CA ASP A 136 2.90 0.43 -16.62
C ASP A 136 3.26 1.58 -15.67
N CYS A 137 3.19 2.80 -16.16
CA CYS A 137 3.38 4.00 -15.36
C CYS A 137 2.36 5.09 -15.75
N LEU A 138 2.13 6.02 -14.83
CA LEU A 138 1.32 7.23 -15.05
C LEU A 138 2.21 8.46 -15.08
N ILE A 139 2.87 8.70 -16.23
CA ILE A 139 3.78 9.86 -16.42
C ILE A 139 3.00 11.18 -16.51
N THR A 140 1.79 11.14 -17.02
CA THR A 140 0.97 12.34 -17.22
C THR A 140 -0.43 12.17 -16.64
N LYS A 141 -1.08 13.31 -16.35
CA LYS A 141 -2.51 13.35 -15.96
C LYS A 141 -3.43 13.44 -17.19
N GLU A 142 -2.93 13.10 -18.37
CA GLU A 142 -3.74 13.08 -19.59
C GLU A 142 -4.77 11.97 -19.50
N THR A 143 -6.02 12.32 -19.74
CA THR A 143 -7.17 11.41 -19.59
C THR A 143 -6.99 10.12 -20.40
N ASP A 144 -6.51 10.23 -21.64
CA ASP A 144 -6.34 9.07 -22.53
C ASP A 144 -5.32 8.04 -21.99
N GLN A 145 -4.25 8.51 -21.35
CA GLN A 145 -3.27 7.60 -20.72
C GLN A 145 -3.85 6.94 -19.48
N VAL A 146 -4.53 7.71 -18.64
CA VAL A 146 -5.20 7.19 -17.44
C VAL A 146 -6.23 6.13 -17.83
N ASP A 147 -7.08 6.42 -18.81
CA ASP A 147 -8.11 5.51 -19.28
C ASP A 147 -7.50 4.23 -19.87
N ARG A 148 -6.38 4.33 -20.60
CA ARG A 148 -5.66 3.17 -21.14
C ARG A 148 -5.19 2.24 -20.01
N VAL A 149 -4.51 2.79 -18.99
CA VAL A 149 -3.99 2.01 -17.86
C VAL A 149 -5.13 1.38 -17.05
N ILE A 150 -6.21 2.13 -16.79
CA ILE A 150 -7.40 1.60 -16.10
C ILE A 150 -8.01 0.44 -16.90
N ASN A 151 -8.16 0.59 -18.21
CA ASN A 151 -8.71 -0.46 -19.06
C ASN A 151 -7.83 -1.70 -19.09
N GLU A 152 -6.50 -1.53 -19.08
CA GLU A 152 -5.56 -2.65 -18.99
C GLU A 152 -5.67 -3.39 -17.66
N ILE A 153 -5.68 -2.66 -16.53
CA ILE A 153 -5.86 -3.24 -15.20
C ILE A 153 -7.20 -4.00 -15.12
N ASN A 154 -8.28 -3.40 -15.60
CA ASN A 154 -9.60 -4.02 -15.59
C ASN A 154 -9.66 -5.28 -16.48
N ALA A 155 -8.97 -5.29 -17.63
CA ALA A 155 -8.89 -6.45 -18.52
C ALA A 155 -8.10 -7.62 -17.91
N ILE A 156 -7.05 -7.31 -17.16
CA ILE A 156 -6.24 -8.30 -16.42
C ILE A 156 -6.97 -8.79 -15.18
N ASN A 157 -7.71 -7.92 -14.51
CA ASN A 157 -8.39 -8.18 -13.24
C ASN A 157 -7.46 -8.79 -12.18
N PRO A 158 -6.35 -8.11 -11.83
CA PRO A 158 -5.37 -8.63 -10.87
C PRO A 158 -5.94 -8.62 -9.44
N GLN A 159 -5.41 -9.46 -8.55
CA GLN A 159 -5.78 -9.47 -7.14
C GLN A 159 -5.27 -8.24 -6.39
N ALA A 160 -4.20 -7.63 -6.85
CA ALA A 160 -3.68 -6.39 -6.30
C ALA A 160 -3.04 -5.53 -7.39
N VAL A 161 -3.15 -4.21 -7.21
CA VAL A 161 -2.36 -3.21 -7.93
C VAL A 161 -1.36 -2.63 -6.94
N LEU A 162 -0.09 -2.78 -7.26
CA LEU A 162 1.01 -2.24 -6.47
C LEU A 162 1.47 -0.93 -7.10
N SER A 163 1.33 0.18 -6.37
CA SER A 163 1.85 1.48 -6.78
C SER A 163 3.20 1.75 -6.12
N CYS A 164 4.22 2.10 -6.89
CA CYS A 164 5.59 2.38 -6.45
C CYS A 164 6.16 3.63 -7.14
#